data_fdf429774009de2b412af77d49e219c7
#
_entry.id   fdf429774009de2b412af77d49e219c7
#
_cell.length_a   1.000
_cell.length_b   1.000
_cell.length_c   1.000
_cell.angle_alpha   90.00
_cell.angle_beta   90.00
_cell.angle_gamma   90.00
#
_symmetry.space_group_name_H-M   'P 1'
#
loop_
_entity.id
_entity.type
_entity.pdbx_description
1 polymer ?
#
loop_
_entity_poly.entity_id
_entity_poly.type
_entity_poly.pdbx_seq_one_letter_code
_entity_poly.pdbx_strand_id
1 'polypeptide(L)'
;MFTGRQGLLTEFSFTPDGWIRFNATPAIDPVATNSLDKFSSHKLSDAWQWSVFKKPAYTIRWGKLKLNGEAGPSGSYVAQKIMKADYTATTFVKAKKSSAIPGIAAIGDEKNMVSAQYTSGSVNVIVLRDGREELLTSGKIGAQKNLWLRLRSQNGKDLFLSYSINGKDFIALNELPIDGSFLPPWDRAVRVGIISKGSADQKAAYDGFEIRYL
;
A
#
# COMPACT_ATOMS: atom_id res chain seq x y z
N MET A 1 8.76 12.20 5.51
CA MET A 1 7.28 12.31 5.59
C MET A 1 6.67 11.75 4.31
N PHE A 2 5.78 10.76 4.40
CA PHE A 2 5.24 10.03 3.25
C PHE A 2 4.00 10.66 2.60
N THR A 3 3.52 11.79 3.13
CA THR A 3 2.26 12.40 2.66
C THR A 3 2.37 13.19 1.35
N GLY A 4 3.58 13.38 0.82
CA GLY A 4 3.84 14.10 -0.43
C GLY A 4 3.50 15.59 -0.35
N ARG A 5 3.46 16.24 -1.52
CA ARG A 5 3.03 17.64 -1.64
C ARG A 5 1.52 17.76 -1.48
N GLN A 6 1.10 18.75 -0.74
CA GLN A 6 -0.32 19.08 -0.56
C GLN A 6 -0.56 20.52 -0.97
N GLY A 7 -1.64 20.74 -1.69
CA GLY A 7 -2.13 22.10 -1.95
C GLY A 7 -2.74 22.68 -0.69
N LEU A 8 -2.42 23.92 -0.39
CA LEU A 8 -3.05 24.70 0.68
C LEU A 8 -3.91 25.79 0.04
N LEU A 9 -5.20 25.80 0.41
CA LEU A 9 -6.10 26.88 0.06
C LEU A 9 -6.14 27.86 1.24
N THR A 10 -5.82 29.13 1.00
CA THR A 10 -5.87 30.17 2.02
C THR A 10 -6.51 31.44 1.45
N GLU A 11 -7.20 32.18 2.31
CA GLU A 11 -7.70 33.50 1.96
C GLU A 11 -6.56 34.49 1.87
N PHE A 12 -6.73 35.49 1.03
CA PHE A 12 -5.83 36.64 0.95
C PHE A 12 -6.63 37.93 0.76
N SER A 13 -6.00 39.03 1.11
CA SER A 13 -6.49 40.39 0.86
C SER A 13 -5.40 41.21 0.22
N PHE A 14 -5.77 42.28 -0.45
CA PHE A 14 -4.79 43.28 -0.91
C PHE A 14 -4.60 44.34 0.14
N THR A 15 -3.36 44.72 0.37
CA THR A 15 -3.00 45.91 1.18
C THR A 15 -3.28 47.19 0.37
N PRO A 16 -3.38 48.37 1.00
CA PRO A 16 -3.63 49.61 0.29
C PRO A 16 -2.59 49.97 -0.79
N ASP A 17 -1.36 49.46 -0.67
CA ASP A 17 -0.27 49.58 -1.61
C ASP A 17 -0.24 48.49 -2.68
N GLY A 18 -1.29 47.62 -2.72
CA GLY A 18 -1.51 46.62 -3.76
C GLY A 18 -0.80 45.27 -3.57
N TRP A 19 -0.13 45.04 -2.42
CA TRP A 19 0.48 43.76 -2.14
C TRP A 19 -0.51 42.71 -1.62
N ILE A 20 -0.23 41.43 -1.89
CA ILE A 20 -1.01 40.33 -1.35
C ILE A 20 -0.62 40.09 0.12
N ARG A 21 -1.62 40.06 0.98
CA ARG A 21 -1.51 39.66 2.37
C ARG A 21 -2.31 38.42 2.59
N PHE A 22 -1.63 37.29 2.91
CA PHE A 22 -2.30 36.06 3.25
C PHE A 22 -2.85 36.12 4.67
N ASN A 23 -4.11 35.73 4.83
CA ASN A 23 -4.74 35.60 6.13
C ASN A 23 -4.24 34.32 6.79
N ALA A 24 -4.06 34.35 8.12
CA ALA A 24 -3.71 33.15 8.87
C ALA A 24 -4.88 32.14 8.77
N THR A 25 -4.69 31.07 8.05
CA THR A 25 -5.64 29.95 8.03
C THR A 25 -5.33 29.06 9.22
N PRO A 26 -6.31 28.74 10.08
CA PRO A 26 -6.11 27.76 11.13
C PRO A 26 -5.60 26.46 10.50
N ALA A 27 -4.56 25.88 11.07
CA ALA A 27 -4.11 24.55 10.67
C ALA A 27 -5.26 23.56 10.96
N ILE A 28 -5.93 23.10 9.92
CA ILE A 28 -6.91 22.02 10.04
C ILE A 28 -6.10 20.73 9.94
N ASP A 29 -5.88 20.07 11.06
CA ASP A 29 -5.34 18.72 11.04
C ASP A 29 -6.32 17.80 10.29
N PRO A 30 -5.91 17.20 9.17
CA PRO A 30 -6.80 16.29 8.45
C PRO A 30 -7.16 15.13 9.38
N VAL A 31 -8.45 14.94 9.60
CA VAL A 31 -8.95 13.79 10.37
C VAL A 31 -8.65 12.54 9.59
N ALA A 32 -7.63 11.80 10.00
CA ALA A 32 -7.32 10.52 9.43
C ALA A 32 -8.33 9.49 9.91
N THR A 33 -9.19 9.05 9.01
CA THR A 33 -10.21 8.03 9.31
C THR A 33 -9.69 6.66 8.93
N ASN A 34 -9.78 5.70 9.86
CA ASN A 34 -9.52 4.30 9.57
C ASN A 34 -10.42 3.82 8.43
N SER A 35 -9.88 3.03 7.53
CA SER A 35 -10.61 2.51 6.39
C SER A 35 -10.60 0.98 6.37
N LEU A 36 -11.72 0.39 6.00
CA LEU A 36 -11.86 -1.04 5.76
C LEU A 36 -12.67 -1.25 4.48
N ASP A 37 -12.02 -1.79 3.46
CA ASP A 37 -12.69 -2.21 2.23
C ASP A 37 -12.85 -3.73 2.22
N LYS A 38 -14.08 -4.21 2.21
CA LYS A 38 -14.46 -5.63 2.11
C LYS A 38 -14.79 -6.03 0.67
N PHE A 39 -14.50 -5.16 -0.30
CA PHE A 39 -14.80 -5.36 -1.72
C PHE A 39 -16.26 -5.74 -1.98
N SER A 40 -17.18 -5.11 -1.26
CA SER A 40 -18.62 -5.38 -1.37
C SER A 40 -19.28 -4.74 -2.61
N SER A 41 -18.65 -3.72 -3.18
CA SER A 41 -19.08 -3.08 -4.43
C SER A 41 -18.55 -3.84 -5.65
N HIS A 42 -19.16 -3.64 -6.83
CA HIS A 42 -18.67 -4.22 -8.09
C HIS A 42 -17.44 -3.49 -8.66
N LYS A 43 -17.08 -2.33 -8.12
CA LYS A 43 -15.92 -1.54 -8.52
C LYS A 43 -15.18 -1.02 -7.28
N LEU A 44 -13.89 -0.73 -7.43
CA LEU A 44 -13.12 -0.04 -6.42
C LEU A 44 -13.65 1.39 -6.21
N SER A 45 -13.63 1.86 -4.97
CA SER A 45 -13.98 3.25 -4.63
C SER A 45 -12.91 4.22 -5.13
N ASP A 46 -13.21 5.52 -5.11
CA ASP A 46 -12.29 6.58 -5.54
C ASP A 46 -11.06 6.73 -4.63
N ALA A 47 -11.07 6.09 -3.45
CA ALA A 47 -9.90 6.01 -2.57
C ALA A 47 -8.76 5.16 -3.17
N TRP A 48 -9.08 4.25 -4.10
CA TRP A 48 -8.10 3.39 -4.73
C TRP A 48 -7.43 4.05 -5.93
N GLN A 49 -6.12 3.98 -5.95
CA GLN A 49 -5.24 4.51 -6.98
C GLN A 49 -4.38 3.38 -7.54
N TRP A 50 -3.82 3.62 -8.72
CA TRP A 50 -2.91 2.71 -9.42
C TRP A 50 -1.81 3.50 -10.11
N SER A 51 -0.97 2.82 -10.88
CA SER A 51 0.04 3.45 -11.72
C SER A 51 -0.58 4.48 -12.67
N VAL A 52 0.07 5.64 -12.81
CA VAL A 52 -0.33 6.65 -13.79
C VAL A 52 -0.13 6.18 -15.24
N PHE A 53 0.71 5.16 -15.44
CA PHE A 53 1.03 4.63 -16.75
C PHE A 53 0.07 3.55 -17.20
N LYS A 54 -0.52 2.81 -16.23
CA LYS A 54 -1.37 1.66 -16.56
C LYS A 54 -2.37 1.36 -15.45
N LYS A 55 -3.64 1.39 -15.83
CA LYS A 55 -4.70 0.89 -14.96
C LYS A 55 -4.68 -0.64 -14.94
N PRO A 56 -4.59 -1.29 -13.74
CA PRO A 56 -4.61 -2.74 -13.66
C PRO A 56 -6.01 -3.28 -13.99
N ALA A 57 -6.04 -4.45 -14.63
CA ALA A 57 -7.29 -5.20 -14.79
C ALA A 57 -7.65 -5.88 -13.46
N TYR A 58 -8.91 -5.81 -13.08
CA TYR A 58 -9.42 -6.49 -11.89
C TYR A 58 -10.89 -6.86 -12.03
N THR A 59 -11.34 -7.74 -11.16
CA THR A 59 -12.76 -8.07 -11.00
C THR A 59 -13.11 -8.13 -9.52
N ILE A 60 -14.30 -7.63 -9.18
CA ILE A 60 -14.87 -7.77 -7.83
C ILE A 60 -16.16 -8.57 -7.95
N ARG A 61 -16.21 -9.71 -7.25
CA ARG A 61 -17.41 -10.55 -7.14
C ARG A 61 -17.48 -11.20 -5.78
N TRP A 62 -18.68 -11.22 -5.19
CA TRP A 62 -18.97 -11.85 -3.89
C TRP A 62 -18.01 -11.42 -2.78
N GLY A 63 -17.76 -10.11 -2.66
CA GLY A 63 -16.87 -9.55 -1.66
C GLY A 63 -15.39 -9.92 -1.83
N LYS A 64 -14.95 -10.21 -3.06
CA LYS A 64 -13.55 -10.57 -3.36
C LYS A 64 -13.03 -9.77 -4.53
N LEU A 65 -11.89 -9.17 -4.32
CA LEU A 65 -11.10 -8.56 -5.40
C LEU A 65 -10.17 -9.61 -6.00
N LYS A 66 -10.20 -9.76 -7.31
CA LYS A 66 -9.18 -10.47 -8.08
C LYS A 66 -8.42 -9.46 -8.93
N LEU A 67 -7.17 -9.25 -8.61
CA LEU A 67 -6.27 -8.36 -9.32
C LEU A 67 -5.42 -9.15 -10.30
N ASN A 68 -5.45 -8.80 -11.57
CA ASN A 68 -4.63 -9.47 -12.59
C ASN A 68 -3.16 -9.21 -12.33
N GLY A 69 -2.34 -10.21 -12.64
CA GLY A 69 -0.90 -10.10 -12.54
C GLY A 69 -0.30 -9.17 -13.59
N GLU A 70 0.89 -8.71 -13.29
CA GLU A 70 1.78 -8.06 -14.25
C GLU A 70 3.18 -8.59 -14.05
N ALA A 71 3.85 -8.94 -15.16
CA ALA A 71 5.25 -9.33 -15.14
C ALA A 71 6.11 -8.10 -14.85
N GLY A 72 7.19 -8.31 -14.12
CA GLY A 72 8.10 -7.23 -13.72
C GLY A 72 8.20 -7.08 -12.20
N PRO A 73 9.15 -6.28 -11.72
CA PRO A 73 9.48 -6.21 -10.29
C PRO A 73 8.33 -5.70 -9.42
N SER A 74 7.59 -4.68 -9.86
CA SER A 74 6.47 -4.11 -9.11
C SER A 74 5.20 -4.96 -9.17
N GLY A 75 5.01 -5.76 -10.23
CA GLY A 75 3.72 -6.34 -10.54
C GLY A 75 2.64 -5.27 -10.81
N SER A 76 1.39 -5.65 -10.90
CA SER A 76 0.27 -4.71 -10.87
C SER A 76 -0.12 -4.38 -9.42
N TYR A 77 -0.67 -3.19 -9.20
CA TYR A 77 -1.12 -2.79 -7.86
C TYR A 77 -2.35 -1.89 -7.87
N VAL A 78 -3.08 -1.94 -6.77
CA VAL A 78 -4.04 -0.93 -6.36
C VAL A 78 -3.74 -0.53 -4.92
N ALA A 79 -3.73 0.77 -4.64
CA ALA A 79 -3.26 1.30 -3.38
C ALA A 79 -4.07 2.53 -2.95
N GLN A 80 -4.01 2.87 -1.67
CA GLN A 80 -4.66 4.05 -1.10
C GLN A 80 -3.61 5.05 -0.63
N LYS A 81 -3.92 6.34 -0.74
CA LYS A 81 -3.13 7.41 -0.16
C LYS A 81 -3.19 7.31 1.37
N ILE A 82 -2.04 7.48 2.02
CA ILE A 82 -1.96 7.58 3.47
C ILE A 82 -2.19 9.01 3.93
N MET A 83 -2.86 9.16 5.07
CA MET A 83 -3.22 10.46 5.64
C MET A 83 -2.28 10.88 6.78
N LYS A 84 -1.66 9.91 7.48
CA LYS A 84 -0.65 10.13 8.53
C LYS A 84 0.57 9.25 8.29
N ALA A 85 1.69 9.64 8.86
CA ALA A 85 2.96 8.95 8.74
C ALA A 85 2.95 7.56 9.41
N ASP A 86 2.25 7.47 10.57
CA ASP A 86 2.20 6.26 11.38
C ASP A 86 0.86 5.55 11.16
N TYR A 87 0.93 4.35 10.62
CA TYR A 87 -0.25 3.56 10.28
C TYR A 87 0.07 2.07 10.25
N THR A 88 -0.98 1.29 10.28
CA THR A 88 -0.94 -0.15 10.00
C THR A 88 -1.89 -0.46 8.85
N ALA A 89 -1.39 -1.11 7.81
CA ALA A 89 -2.20 -1.64 6.72
C ALA A 89 -2.23 -3.17 6.79
N THR A 90 -3.39 -3.77 6.60
CA THR A 90 -3.56 -5.22 6.65
C THR A 90 -4.44 -5.67 5.47
N THR A 91 -4.03 -6.74 4.79
CA THR A 91 -4.86 -7.37 3.76
C THR A 91 -5.11 -8.83 4.07
N PHE A 92 -6.30 -9.32 3.67
CA PHE A 92 -6.65 -10.72 3.76
C PHE A 92 -6.52 -11.37 2.38
N VAL A 93 -5.54 -12.26 2.26
CA VAL A 93 -5.17 -12.96 1.02
C VAL A 93 -5.87 -14.30 0.95
N LYS A 94 -6.51 -14.61 -0.17
CA LYS A 94 -7.06 -15.93 -0.52
C LYS A 94 -6.00 -16.72 -1.30
N ALA A 95 -4.99 -17.22 -0.61
CA ALA A 95 -3.81 -17.84 -1.24
C ALA A 95 -4.17 -18.98 -2.18
N LYS A 96 -5.05 -19.90 -1.77
CA LYS A 96 -5.52 -21.03 -2.62
C LYS A 96 -6.31 -20.58 -3.86
N LYS A 97 -6.81 -19.33 -3.89
CA LYS A 97 -7.57 -18.75 -5.01
C LYS A 97 -6.72 -17.82 -5.87
N SER A 98 -5.45 -17.66 -5.52
CA SER A 98 -4.48 -16.86 -6.25
C SER A 98 -3.65 -17.75 -7.16
N SER A 99 -3.53 -17.38 -8.43
CA SER A 99 -2.62 -17.95 -9.41
C SER A 99 -1.41 -17.04 -9.66
N ALA A 100 -1.55 -15.73 -9.38
CA ALA A 100 -0.44 -14.78 -9.27
C ALA A 100 0.07 -14.73 -7.82
N ILE A 101 1.22 -14.13 -7.61
CA ILE A 101 1.83 -13.87 -6.30
C ILE A 101 1.10 -12.69 -5.64
N PRO A 102 0.32 -12.91 -4.56
CA PRO A 102 -0.32 -11.83 -3.83
C PRO A 102 0.65 -11.20 -2.84
N GLY A 103 0.44 -9.90 -2.55
CA GLY A 103 1.23 -9.19 -1.54
C GLY A 103 0.58 -7.91 -1.04
N ILE A 104 1.19 -7.33 -0.01
CA ILE A 104 0.93 -5.98 0.51
C ILE A 104 2.19 -5.15 0.31
N ALA A 105 2.06 -3.86 -0.01
CA ALA A 105 3.21 -3.01 -0.28
C ALA A 105 3.03 -1.56 0.16
N ALA A 106 4.14 -0.93 0.57
CA ALA A 106 4.32 0.50 0.55
C ALA A 106 4.95 0.87 -0.80
N ILE A 107 4.31 1.77 -1.54
CA ILE A 107 4.58 2.03 -2.95
C ILE A 107 4.91 3.51 -3.14
N GLY A 108 6.13 3.79 -3.54
CA GLY A 108 6.53 5.08 -4.05
C GLY A 108 6.09 5.23 -5.51
N ASP A 109 6.66 4.39 -6.35
CA ASP A 109 6.37 4.26 -7.77
C ASP A 109 6.65 2.82 -8.25
N GLU A 110 6.71 2.61 -9.58
CA GLU A 110 6.95 1.30 -10.20
C GLU A 110 8.39 0.80 -10.03
N LYS A 111 9.30 1.64 -9.53
CA LYS A 111 10.71 1.32 -9.32
C LYS A 111 11.10 1.27 -7.84
N ASN A 112 10.22 1.79 -6.96
CA ASN A 112 10.52 1.93 -5.53
C ASN A 112 9.34 1.42 -4.69
N MET A 113 9.54 0.29 -3.99
CA MET A 113 8.51 -0.42 -3.25
C MET A 113 9.12 -1.28 -2.14
N VAL A 114 8.41 -1.40 -1.03
CA VAL A 114 8.69 -2.42 0.01
C VAL A 114 7.46 -3.27 0.16
N SER A 115 7.59 -4.59 0.03
CA SER A 115 6.44 -5.50 0.01
C SER A 115 6.65 -6.78 0.80
N ALA A 116 5.54 -7.34 1.32
CA ALA A 116 5.46 -8.73 1.74
C ALA A 116 4.64 -9.51 0.71
N GLN A 117 5.22 -10.58 0.16
CA GLN A 117 4.65 -11.37 -0.93
C GLN A 117 4.57 -12.84 -0.51
N TYR A 118 3.42 -13.49 -0.78
CA TYR A 118 3.28 -14.91 -0.51
C TYR A 118 3.49 -15.74 -1.77
N THR A 119 4.48 -16.62 -1.74
CA THR A 119 4.78 -17.52 -2.86
C THR A 119 5.30 -18.86 -2.36
N SER A 120 4.85 -19.95 -2.95
CA SER A 120 5.37 -21.31 -2.71
C SER A 120 5.50 -21.70 -1.23
N GLY A 121 4.55 -21.27 -0.40
CA GLY A 121 4.55 -21.58 1.04
C GLY A 121 5.49 -20.74 1.88
N SER A 122 5.97 -19.61 1.36
CA SER A 122 6.78 -18.64 2.07
C SER A 122 6.20 -17.24 1.95
N VAL A 123 6.42 -16.40 2.96
CA VAL A 123 6.20 -14.94 2.87
C VAL A 123 7.56 -14.28 2.76
N ASN A 124 7.78 -13.61 1.64
CA ASN A 124 9.03 -12.96 1.29
C ASN A 124 8.90 -11.45 1.47
N VAL A 125 9.88 -10.83 2.10
CA VAL A 125 10.03 -9.37 2.16
C VAL A 125 10.94 -8.96 1.02
N ILE A 126 10.38 -8.18 0.11
CA ILE A 126 11.07 -7.71 -1.09
C ILE A 126 11.19 -6.19 -1.03
N VAL A 127 12.39 -5.70 -1.26
CA VAL A 127 12.68 -4.29 -1.52
C VAL A 127 12.95 -4.11 -3.00
N LEU A 128 12.21 -3.21 -3.61
CA LEU A 128 12.45 -2.73 -4.96
C LEU A 128 12.98 -1.30 -4.85
N ARG A 129 14.22 -1.09 -5.26
CA ARG A 129 14.87 0.23 -5.25
C ARG A 129 15.49 0.51 -6.62
N ASP A 130 15.11 1.61 -7.24
CA ASP A 130 15.55 2.00 -8.59
C ASP A 130 15.36 0.89 -9.64
N GLY A 131 14.27 0.12 -9.49
CA GLY A 131 13.93 -1.00 -10.37
C GLY A 131 14.71 -2.29 -10.11
N ARG A 132 15.57 -2.33 -9.10
CA ARG A 132 16.32 -3.53 -8.67
C ARG A 132 15.61 -4.18 -7.49
N GLU A 133 15.33 -5.47 -7.64
CA GLU A 133 14.65 -6.27 -6.63
C GLU A 133 15.65 -6.98 -5.72
N GLU A 134 15.45 -6.88 -4.42
CA GLU A 134 16.24 -7.55 -3.39
C GLU A 134 15.30 -8.31 -2.44
N LEU A 135 15.61 -9.58 -2.20
CA LEU A 135 14.98 -10.38 -1.15
C LEU A 135 15.71 -10.13 0.17
N LEU A 136 15.05 -9.42 1.11
CA LEU A 136 15.63 -9.15 2.42
C LEU A 136 15.49 -10.33 3.38
N THR A 137 14.32 -10.95 3.41
CA THR A 137 14.04 -12.08 4.32
C THR A 137 12.90 -12.93 3.78
N SER A 138 12.82 -14.18 4.26
CA SER A 138 11.79 -15.14 3.88
C SER A 138 11.36 -15.96 5.10
N GLY A 139 10.05 -15.93 5.39
CA GLY A 139 9.43 -16.76 6.42
C GLY A 139 8.72 -17.97 5.80
N LYS A 140 9.24 -19.19 6.03
CA LYS A 140 8.58 -20.42 5.56
C LYS A 140 7.38 -20.75 6.44
N ILE A 141 6.18 -20.84 5.83
CA ILE A 141 4.91 -21.06 6.54
C ILE A 141 4.11 -22.24 6.00
N GLY A 142 4.61 -22.88 4.94
CA GLY A 142 3.90 -23.95 4.24
C GLY A 142 2.73 -23.44 3.38
N ALA A 143 2.06 -24.37 2.73
CA ALA A 143 0.92 -24.07 1.85
C ALA A 143 -0.28 -23.58 2.68
N GLN A 144 -0.74 -22.37 2.43
CA GLN A 144 -1.88 -21.76 3.12
C GLN A 144 -3.11 -21.68 2.19
N LYS A 145 -4.29 -21.84 2.79
CA LYS A 145 -5.55 -21.51 2.09
C LYS A 145 -5.79 -20.01 2.10
N ASN A 146 -5.53 -19.41 3.24
CA ASN A 146 -5.72 -17.99 3.53
C ASN A 146 -4.61 -17.53 4.44
N LEU A 147 -4.25 -16.24 4.35
CA LEU A 147 -3.34 -15.58 5.29
C LEU A 147 -3.62 -14.09 5.31
N TRP A 148 -3.15 -13.43 6.36
CA TRP A 148 -3.13 -11.98 6.48
C TRP A 148 -1.70 -11.49 6.33
N LEU A 149 -1.52 -10.45 5.53
CA LEU A 149 -0.27 -9.72 5.43
C LEU A 149 -0.46 -8.34 6.03
N ARG A 150 0.52 -7.88 6.78
CA ARG A 150 0.48 -6.58 7.47
C ARG A 150 1.76 -5.81 7.21
N LEU A 151 1.60 -4.52 6.95
CA LEU A 151 2.64 -3.52 6.88
C LEU A 151 2.33 -2.45 7.92
N ARG A 152 3.32 -2.11 8.74
CA ARG A 152 3.25 -1.01 9.71
C ARG A 152 4.32 0.00 9.39
N SER A 153 3.94 1.28 9.33
CA SER A 153 4.85 2.41 9.23
C SER A 153 4.93 3.10 10.59
N GLN A 154 6.15 3.45 11.00
CA GLN A 154 6.44 4.25 12.20
C GLN A 154 7.44 5.34 11.85
N ASN A 155 7.39 6.45 12.62
CA ASN A 155 8.28 7.59 12.43
C ASN A 155 8.30 8.12 10.97
N GLY A 156 7.26 7.80 10.20
CA GLY A 156 7.12 8.21 8.80
C GLY A 156 8.06 7.52 7.81
N LYS A 157 8.88 6.55 8.22
CA LYS A 157 9.85 5.86 7.36
C LYS A 157 10.18 4.42 7.77
N ASP A 158 9.99 4.07 9.02
CA ASP A 158 10.37 2.76 9.57
C ASP A 158 9.29 1.74 9.23
N LEU A 159 9.59 0.80 8.33
CA LEU A 159 8.63 -0.18 7.85
C LEU A 159 8.85 -1.54 8.51
N PHE A 160 7.77 -2.11 9.01
CA PHE A 160 7.71 -3.46 9.58
C PHE A 160 6.67 -4.28 8.84
N LEU A 161 7.04 -5.50 8.46
CA LEU A 161 6.16 -6.44 7.80
C LEU A 161 5.94 -7.66 8.68
N SER A 162 4.74 -8.19 8.62
CA SER A 162 4.35 -9.37 9.37
C SER A 162 3.25 -10.13 8.63
N TYR A 163 3.04 -11.37 9.03
CA TYR A 163 1.96 -12.21 8.53
C TYR A 163 1.21 -12.90 9.67
N SER A 164 0.00 -13.35 9.38
CA SER A 164 -0.78 -14.20 10.28
C SER A 164 -1.54 -15.25 9.49
N ILE A 165 -1.69 -16.44 10.07
CA ILE A 165 -2.52 -17.52 9.51
C ILE A 165 -3.91 -17.60 10.12
N ASN A 166 -4.14 -16.89 11.23
CA ASN A 166 -5.41 -16.87 11.97
C ASN A 166 -6.05 -15.47 12.07
N GLY A 167 -5.36 -14.43 11.58
CA GLY A 167 -5.82 -13.03 11.59
C GLY A 167 -5.69 -12.32 12.94
N LYS A 168 -5.17 -12.99 13.96
CA LYS A 168 -5.00 -12.46 15.33
C LYS A 168 -3.53 -12.33 15.70
N ASP A 169 -2.80 -13.41 15.63
CA ASP A 169 -1.39 -13.46 16.02
C ASP A 169 -0.52 -13.18 14.79
N PHE A 170 0.16 -12.05 14.80
CA PHE A 170 1.03 -11.63 13.71
C PHE A 170 2.48 -11.93 14.04
N ILE A 171 3.14 -12.68 13.16
CA ILE A 171 4.56 -13.04 13.25
C ILE A 171 5.35 -12.03 12.42
N ALA A 172 6.32 -11.38 13.05
CA ALA A 172 7.19 -10.43 12.38
C ALA A 172 8.08 -11.13 11.33
N LEU A 173 8.26 -10.46 10.20
CA LEU A 173 9.19 -10.88 9.14
C LEU A 173 10.53 -10.16 9.24
N ASN A 174 10.53 -8.96 9.82
CA ASN A 174 11.75 -8.21 10.12
C ASN A 174 11.69 -7.68 11.56
N GLU A 175 12.78 -7.82 12.29
CA GLU A 175 12.94 -7.30 13.67
C GLU A 175 13.41 -5.85 13.64
N LEU A 176 14.34 -5.53 12.74
CA LEU A 176 14.80 -4.17 12.51
C LEU A 176 13.93 -3.48 11.43
N PRO A 177 13.69 -2.17 11.54
CA PRO A 177 12.93 -1.45 10.57
C PRO A 177 13.62 -1.45 9.20
N ILE A 178 12.84 -1.54 8.13
CA ILE A 178 13.29 -1.25 6.78
C ILE A 178 13.14 0.24 6.56
N ASP A 179 14.23 0.93 6.26
CA ASP A 179 14.20 2.35 5.94
C ASP A 179 13.47 2.60 4.62
N GLY A 180 12.27 3.16 4.72
CA GLY A 180 11.44 3.53 3.57
C GLY A 180 11.67 4.95 3.06
N SER A 181 12.71 5.65 3.50
CA SER A 181 12.99 7.04 3.10
C SER A 181 13.20 7.23 1.59
N PHE A 182 13.56 6.15 0.88
CA PHE A 182 13.73 6.14 -0.58
C PHE A 182 12.42 6.04 -1.37
N LEU A 183 11.31 5.67 -0.69
CA LEU A 183 10.04 5.43 -1.37
C LEU A 183 9.39 6.68 -1.96
N PRO A 184 9.36 7.85 -1.27
CA PRO A 184 8.66 9.00 -1.80
C PRO A 184 9.30 9.46 -3.10
N PRO A 185 8.58 9.39 -4.25
CA PRO A 185 9.02 10.12 -5.42
C PRO A 185 8.97 11.62 -5.12
N TRP A 186 9.74 12.39 -5.85
CA TRP A 186 9.96 13.81 -5.57
C TRP A 186 8.68 14.64 -5.37
N ASP A 187 7.58 14.28 -6.02
CA ASP A 187 6.34 15.06 -6.09
C ASP A 187 5.11 14.34 -5.53
N ARG A 188 5.21 13.06 -5.16
CA ARG A 188 4.06 12.23 -4.81
C ARG A 188 4.17 11.62 -3.42
N ALA A 189 3.01 11.33 -2.82
CA ALA A 189 2.93 10.58 -1.58
C ALA A 189 3.22 9.10 -1.80
N VAL A 190 3.79 8.45 -0.79
CA VAL A 190 3.77 6.99 -0.69
C VAL A 190 2.32 6.52 -0.52
N ARG A 191 1.98 5.43 -1.19
CA ARG A 191 0.70 4.75 -1.08
C ARG A 191 0.89 3.39 -0.45
N VAL A 192 -0.13 2.88 0.19
CA VAL A 192 -0.14 1.51 0.71
C VAL A 192 -1.26 0.71 0.07
N GLY A 193 -0.98 -0.52 -0.33
CA GLY A 193 -1.98 -1.32 -1.03
C GLY A 193 -1.57 -2.75 -1.28
N ILE A 194 -2.27 -3.36 -2.22
CA ILE A 194 -2.13 -4.75 -2.59
C ILE A 194 -1.53 -4.87 -3.99
N ILE A 195 -0.73 -5.91 -4.18
CA ILE A 195 0.00 -6.16 -5.41
C ILE A 195 -0.32 -7.56 -5.97
N SER A 196 -0.18 -7.71 -7.28
CA SER A 196 -0.31 -8.99 -7.98
C SER A 196 0.83 -9.14 -8.99
N LYS A 197 1.77 -10.06 -8.71
CA LYS A 197 2.94 -10.29 -9.56
C LYS A 197 2.80 -11.63 -10.30
N GLY A 198 2.94 -11.60 -11.61
CA GLY A 198 2.77 -12.77 -12.48
C GLY A 198 2.36 -12.36 -13.89
N SER A 199 1.96 -13.33 -14.72
CA SER A 199 1.44 -13.06 -16.06
C SER A 199 0.04 -12.42 -16.03
N ALA A 200 -0.36 -11.77 -17.10
CA ALA A 200 -1.61 -10.99 -17.17
C ALA A 200 -2.89 -11.83 -17.01
N ASP A 201 -2.83 -13.12 -17.28
CA ASP A 201 -3.91 -14.11 -17.10
C ASP A 201 -4.00 -14.62 -15.65
N GLN A 202 -2.91 -14.56 -14.89
CA GLN A 202 -2.88 -14.91 -13.48
C GLN A 202 -3.51 -13.84 -12.62
N LYS A 203 -4.03 -14.22 -11.45
CA LYS A 203 -4.73 -13.28 -10.55
C LYS A 203 -4.38 -13.55 -9.09
N ALA A 204 -4.16 -12.47 -8.35
CA ALA A 204 -4.13 -12.51 -6.89
C ALA A 204 -5.53 -12.21 -6.33
N ALA A 205 -5.95 -12.93 -5.31
CA ALA A 205 -7.29 -12.83 -4.74
C ALA A 205 -7.26 -12.33 -3.29
N TYR A 206 -8.09 -11.32 -3.01
CA TYR A 206 -8.16 -10.62 -1.73
C TYR A 206 -9.61 -10.55 -1.24
N ASP A 207 -9.80 -10.64 0.08
CA ASP A 207 -11.10 -10.63 0.76
C ASP A 207 -11.31 -9.37 1.63
N GLY A 208 -10.28 -8.50 1.71
CA GLY A 208 -10.35 -7.24 2.44
C GLY A 208 -9.01 -6.53 2.52
N PHE A 209 -9.09 -5.23 2.76
CA PHE A 209 -7.94 -4.35 2.99
C PHE A 209 -8.32 -3.30 4.03
N GLU A 210 -7.48 -3.12 5.02
CA GLU A 210 -7.71 -2.20 6.14
C GLU A 210 -6.50 -1.28 6.34
N ILE A 211 -6.77 0.00 6.61
CA ILE A 211 -5.78 0.95 7.12
C ILE A 211 -6.25 1.46 8.47
N ARG A 212 -5.39 1.39 9.47
CA ARG A 212 -5.58 2.00 10.80
C ARG A 212 -4.46 2.97 11.07
N TYR A 213 -4.82 4.18 11.46
CA TYR A 213 -3.87 5.21 11.87
C TYR A 213 -3.61 5.11 13.37
N LEU A 214 -2.35 5.37 13.76
CA LEU A 214 -1.85 5.26 15.12
C LEU A 214 -1.79 6.66 15.76
#